data_cdcf2741584c76b5b220f7837cd25425
#
_entry.id   cdcf2741584c76b5b220f7837cd25425
#
_cell.length_a   1.000
_cell.length_b   1.000
_cell.length_c   1.000
_cell.angle_alpha   90.00
_cell.angle_beta   90.00
_cell.angle_gamma   90.00
#
_symmetry.space_group_name_H-M   'P 1'
#
loop_
_entity.id
_entity.type
_entity.pdbx_description
1 polymer ?
#
loop_
_entity_poly.entity_id
_entity_poly.type
_entity_poly.pdbx_seq_one_letter_code
_entity_poly.pdbx_strand_id
1 'polypeptide(L)'
;MRRKNEAILSILYRLHIISPKGIFVWAKSLIYEGISLMALLRFAAHFYPHRCAITDEKQSLSYQELYIRTRQLAEILHTEYHLQPKMSVALLGRNSLILTLLLHALSRLGIRTTLLSTDLGTEQITAYLQKHHYHLIIYDSDLKQIPTELPCVAVTTEKINDILLDKHSQVREIKLPKIWRGREIVIHSGGTSGKFKTIARRPSLTSFLAPLFALLRDIRIYQYERVLISLPFYHGFGLSTLIISLLMGKKICLQKRFDALQTLAIIQREKIEVMPIVPAMLARFWQIEGAKKKMKSLRCLISGGDRLPKSLIDTTHQQIGEVLFNLYGTSEAGFFMLANPKELASFKETTLGKPIRGVDCKVKDCNRQGIGTLWVRSRWAMRGLRNQWQNTGDLVSQNSEGYFFHHGRADRMVVCGGENVQPEHIEQVLLSHPMIIAARAFTVPDPNFGNVIHTEIECTPKATLTEATLLNWLRPQLSRAEMPHSIRFKTIEMLSTGKQKVR
;
A
#
# COMPACT_ATOMS: atom_id res chain seq x y z
N MET A 1 -2.40 31.60 -9.58
CA MET A 1 -3.33 31.21 -10.65
C MET A 1 -4.38 30.23 -10.11
N ARG A 2 -5.63 30.66 -9.94
CA ARG A 2 -6.75 29.80 -9.51
C ARG A 2 -7.05 28.81 -10.63
N ARG A 3 -6.58 27.57 -10.56
CA ARG A 3 -7.04 26.48 -11.44
C ARG A 3 -8.51 26.22 -11.11
N LYS A 4 -9.41 26.48 -12.07
CA LYS A 4 -10.84 26.17 -11.99
C LYS A 4 -11.03 24.73 -11.52
N ASN A 5 -11.97 24.49 -10.60
CA ASN A 5 -12.40 23.14 -10.23
C ASN A 5 -12.99 22.49 -11.50
N GLU A 6 -12.23 21.62 -12.12
CA GLU A 6 -12.69 20.87 -13.29
C GLU A 6 -13.75 19.87 -12.85
N ALA A 7 -14.88 19.84 -13.56
CA ALA A 7 -15.94 18.89 -13.25
C ALA A 7 -15.45 17.47 -13.44
N ILE A 8 -15.80 16.56 -12.54
CA ILE A 8 -15.33 15.16 -12.57
C ILE A 8 -15.71 14.46 -13.89
N LEU A 9 -16.85 14.83 -14.47
CA LEU A 9 -17.27 14.34 -15.79
C LEU A 9 -16.30 14.72 -16.91
N SER A 10 -15.77 15.95 -16.88
CA SER A 10 -14.75 16.40 -17.83
C SER A 10 -13.47 15.60 -17.72
N ILE A 11 -13.05 15.28 -16.47
CA ILE A 11 -11.87 14.43 -16.22
C ILE A 11 -12.08 13.01 -16.76
N LEU A 12 -13.25 12.42 -16.46
CA LEU A 12 -13.59 11.07 -16.94
C LEU A 12 -13.71 10.99 -18.46
N TYR A 13 -14.23 12.05 -19.09
CA TYR A 13 -14.29 12.16 -20.54
C TYR A 13 -12.90 12.23 -21.17
N ARG A 14 -12.00 13.06 -20.63
CA ARG A 14 -10.60 13.17 -21.06
C ARG A 14 -9.80 11.89 -20.89
N LEU A 15 -10.06 11.12 -19.83
CA LEU A 15 -9.50 9.79 -19.61
C LEU A 15 -10.19 8.70 -20.46
N HIS A 16 -11.04 9.10 -21.39
CA HIS A 16 -11.84 8.24 -22.25
C HIS A 16 -12.83 7.31 -21.52
N ILE A 17 -12.95 7.37 -20.21
CA ILE A 17 -13.77 6.44 -19.41
C ILE A 17 -15.26 6.54 -19.79
N ILE A 18 -15.77 7.75 -20.02
CA ILE A 18 -17.18 8.00 -20.39
C ILE A 18 -17.35 8.63 -21.79
N SER A 19 -16.29 8.73 -22.58
CA SER A 19 -16.42 9.18 -23.98
C SER A 19 -17.17 8.14 -24.83
N PRO A 20 -17.86 8.49 -25.93
CA PRO A 20 -18.54 7.52 -26.78
C PRO A 20 -17.61 6.39 -27.26
N LYS A 21 -16.40 6.74 -27.73
CA LYS A 21 -15.37 5.75 -28.08
C LYS A 21 -14.94 4.90 -26.88
N GLY A 22 -14.79 5.54 -25.70
CA GLY A 22 -14.43 4.84 -24.47
C GLY A 22 -15.49 3.84 -24.03
N ILE A 23 -16.75 4.18 -24.06
CA ILE A 23 -17.87 3.27 -23.74
C ILE A 23 -17.87 2.05 -24.67
N PHE A 24 -17.65 2.28 -25.98
CA PHE A 24 -17.56 1.20 -26.95
C PHE A 24 -16.36 0.27 -26.68
N VAL A 25 -15.20 0.84 -26.38
CA VAL A 25 -13.99 0.07 -26.04
C VAL A 25 -14.18 -0.70 -24.74
N TRP A 26 -14.84 -0.10 -23.74
CA TRP A 26 -15.22 -0.80 -22.51
C TRP A 26 -16.12 -2.00 -22.79
N ALA A 27 -17.18 -1.81 -23.56
CA ALA A 27 -18.10 -2.90 -23.92
C ALA A 27 -17.34 -4.07 -24.58
N LYS A 28 -16.49 -3.77 -25.57
CA LYS A 28 -15.63 -4.77 -26.20
C LYS A 28 -14.68 -5.44 -25.18
N SER A 29 -14.00 -4.66 -24.33
CA SER A 29 -13.09 -5.21 -23.34
C SER A 29 -13.79 -6.16 -22.36
N LEU A 30 -15.00 -5.82 -21.92
CA LEU A 30 -15.80 -6.67 -21.05
C LEU A 30 -16.31 -7.94 -21.75
N ILE A 31 -16.68 -7.86 -23.04
CA ILE A 31 -17.13 -9.03 -23.82
C ILE A 31 -15.97 -10.04 -23.99
N TYR A 32 -14.77 -9.55 -24.30
CA TYR A 32 -13.63 -10.43 -24.58
C TYR A 32 -12.90 -10.92 -23.32
N GLU A 33 -12.79 -10.07 -22.30
CA GLU A 33 -11.95 -10.34 -21.11
C GLU A 33 -12.78 -10.58 -19.83
N GLY A 34 -14.10 -10.40 -19.88
CA GLY A 34 -14.95 -10.40 -18.69
C GLY A 34 -14.66 -9.22 -17.75
N ILE A 35 -15.34 -9.14 -16.62
CA ILE A 35 -15.04 -8.17 -15.56
C ILE A 35 -13.76 -8.63 -14.83
N SER A 36 -12.61 -8.30 -15.38
CA SER A 36 -11.28 -8.75 -14.94
C SER A 36 -10.26 -7.60 -14.99
N LEU A 37 -9.07 -7.80 -14.40
CA LEU A 37 -7.97 -6.85 -14.56
C LEU A 37 -7.52 -6.75 -16.02
N MET A 38 -7.63 -7.83 -16.79
CA MET A 38 -7.29 -7.84 -18.20
C MET A 38 -8.17 -6.90 -19.02
N ALA A 39 -9.44 -6.74 -18.67
CA ALA A 39 -10.33 -5.78 -19.35
C ALA A 39 -9.85 -4.33 -19.17
N LEU A 40 -9.34 -3.98 -17.96
CA LEU A 40 -8.73 -2.68 -17.70
C LEU A 40 -7.48 -2.46 -18.56
N LEU A 41 -6.61 -3.48 -18.63
CA LEU A 41 -5.39 -3.43 -19.43
C LEU A 41 -5.69 -3.33 -20.92
N ARG A 42 -6.67 -4.09 -21.44
CA ARG A 42 -7.12 -3.98 -22.84
C ARG A 42 -7.64 -2.58 -23.17
N PHE A 43 -8.43 -2.00 -22.27
CA PHE A 43 -8.91 -0.62 -22.41
C PHE A 43 -7.73 0.36 -22.51
N ALA A 44 -6.79 0.28 -21.58
CA ALA A 44 -5.61 1.15 -21.56
C ALA A 44 -4.72 0.95 -22.81
N ALA A 45 -4.49 -0.30 -23.23
CA ALA A 45 -3.72 -0.61 -24.44
C ALA A 45 -4.36 -0.04 -25.72
N HIS A 46 -5.70 0.05 -25.76
CA HIS A 46 -6.38 0.67 -26.90
C HIS A 46 -6.12 2.18 -27.00
N PHE A 47 -6.11 2.90 -25.88
CA PHE A 47 -5.95 4.36 -25.87
C PHE A 47 -4.50 4.82 -25.80
N TYR A 48 -3.61 3.99 -25.24
CA TYR A 48 -2.19 4.33 -25.00
C TYR A 48 -1.20 3.29 -25.55
N PRO A 49 -1.41 2.70 -26.77
CA PRO A 49 -0.69 1.50 -27.23
C PRO A 49 0.83 1.63 -27.14
N HIS A 50 1.38 2.76 -27.58
CA HIS A 50 2.82 3.00 -27.69
C HIS A 50 3.43 3.67 -26.45
N ARG A 51 2.62 4.06 -25.45
CA ARG A 51 3.17 4.59 -24.20
C ARG A 51 3.84 3.48 -23.41
N CYS A 52 4.97 3.79 -22.78
CA CYS A 52 5.59 2.90 -21.82
C CYS A 52 4.61 2.69 -20.65
N ALA A 53 4.21 1.44 -20.40
CA ALA A 53 3.30 1.09 -19.32
C ALA A 53 4.08 0.79 -18.05
N ILE A 54 5.06 -0.11 -18.13
CA ILE A 54 5.84 -0.57 -16.99
C ILE A 54 7.32 -0.62 -17.35
N THR A 55 8.14 -0.17 -16.42
CA THR A 55 9.59 -0.36 -16.40
C THR A 55 9.97 -0.99 -15.07
N ASP A 56 10.69 -2.08 -15.09
CA ASP A 56 11.37 -2.65 -13.92
C ASP A 56 12.91 -2.60 -14.12
N GLU A 57 13.66 -3.28 -13.25
CA GLU A 57 15.13 -3.29 -13.31
C GLU A 57 15.68 -3.95 -14.58
N LYS A 58 14.89 -4.81 -15.25
CA LYS A 58 15.34 -5.66 -16.37
C LYS A 58 14.85 -5.16 -17.72
N GLN A 59 13.62 -4.65 -17.80
CA GLN A 59 12.97 -4.34 -19.07
C GLN A 59 11.86 -3.31 -18.95
N SER A 60 11.42 -2.81 -20.10
CA SER A 60 10.29 -1.89 -20.23
C SER A 60 9.32 -2.43 -21.28
N LEU A 61 8.02 -2.30 -21.04
CA LEU A 61 6.97 -2.65 -22.00
C LEU A 61 6.03 -1.47 -22.24
N SER A 62 5.61 -1.31 -23.48
CA SER A 62 4.47 -0.47 -23.84
C SER A 62 3.15 -1.12 -23.38
N TYR A 63 2.05 -0.36 -23.38
CA TYR A 63 0.73 -0.91 -23.07
C TYR A 63 0.29 -2.02 -24.01
N GLN A 64 0.62 -1.89 -25.30
CA GLN A 64 0.32 -2.91 -26.31
C GLN A 64 1.11 -4.19 -26.04
N GLU A 65 2.40 -4.10 -25.80
CA GLU A 65 3.24 -5.26 -25.47
C GLU A 65 2.82 -5.91 -24.17
N LEU A 66 2.51 -5.11 -23.14
CA LEU A 66 2.03 -5.61 -21.85
C LEU A 66 0.73 -6.40 -22.02
N TYR A 67 -0.22 -5.91 -22.83
CA TYR A 67 -1.47 -6.62 -23.13
C TYR A 67 -1.22 -7.93 -23.88
N ILE A 68 -0.39 -7.90 -24.94
CA ILE A 68 -0.07 -9.09 -25.74
C ILE A 68 0.61 -10.16 -24.88
N ARG A 69 1.68 -9.79 -24.15
CA ARG A 69 2.40 -10.73 -23.28
C ARG A 69 1.53 -11.30 -22.15
N THR A 70 0.64 -10.49 -21.60
CA THR A 70 -0.32 -10.98 -20.59
C THR A 70 -1.27 -12.00 -21.17
N ARG A 71 -1.74 -11.80 -22.41
CA ARG A 71 -2.61 -12.76 -23.10
C ARG A 71 -1.87 -14.07 -23.38
N GLN A 72 -0.66 -14.01 -23.90
CA GLN A 72 0.20 -15.18 -24.11
C GLN A 72 0.44 -15.95 -22.81
N LEU A 73 0.73 -15.21 -21.72
CA LEU A 73 0.89 -15.84 -20.42
C LEU A 73 -0.39 -16.54 -19.95
N ALA A 74 -1.57 -15.96 -20.18
CA ALA A 74 -2.83 -16.61 -19.84
C ALA A 74 -3.03 -17.91 -20.66
N GLU A 75 -2.62 -17.93 -21.93
CA GLU A 75 -2.64 -19.12 -22.78
C GLU A 75 -1.70 -20.20 -22.24
N ILE A 76 -0.45 -19.86 -21.92
CA ILE A 76 0.54 -20.77 -21.30
C ILE A 76 0.00 -21.35 -19.97
N LEU A 77 -0.51 -20.53 -19.08
CA LEU A 77 -1.05 -20.97 -17.81
C LEU A 77 -2.25 -21.91 -17.98
N HIS A 78 -3.08 -21.69 -19.01
CA HIS A 78 -4.21 -22.54 -19.32
C HIS A 78 -3.78 -23.89 -19.93
N THR A 79 -2.82 -23.88 -20.87
CA THR A 79 -2.43 -25.09 -21.63
C THR A 79 -1.42 -25.95 -20.90
N GLU A 80 -0.38 -25.37 -20.31
CA GLU A 80 0.72 -26.13 -19.70
C GLU A 80 0.52 -26.43 -18.22
N TYR A 81 -0.12 -25.50 -17.51
CA TYR A 81 -0.43 -25.68 -16.09
C TYR A 81 -1.88 -26.10 -15.86
N HIS A 82 -2.64 -26.33 -16.95
CA HIS A 82 -4.04 -26.77 -16.94
C HIS A 82 -4.97 -25.92 -16.05
N LEU A 83 -4.66 -24.63 -15.91
CA LEU A 83 -5.47 -23.75 -15.08
C LEU A 83 -6.83 -23.48 -15.71
N GLN A 84 -7.88 -23.78 -14.93
CA GLN A 84 -9.29 -23.62 -15.31
C GLN A 84 -9.99 -22.60 -14.41
N PRO A 85 -11.08 -21.96 -14.85
CA PRO A 85 -11.87 -21.09 -14.00
C PRO A 85 -12.26 -21.77 -12.68
N LYS A 86 -12.27 -21.01 -11.59
CA LYS A 86 -12.53 -21.43 -10.20
C LYS A 86 -11.35 -22.06 -9.46
N MET A 87 -10.27 -22.40 -10.11
CA MET A 87 -9.04 -22.82 -9.44
C MET A 87 -8.41 -21.68 -8.59
N SER A 88 -7.42 -22.03 -7.76
CA SER A 88 -6.71 -21.12 -6.86
C SER A 88 -5.21 -21.20 -7.10
N VAL A 89 -4.55 -20.04 -7.16
CA VAL A 89 -3.10 -19.91 -7.32
C VAL A 89 -2.55 -19.01 -6.22
N ALA A 90 -1.44 -19.42 -5.62
CA ALA A 90 -0.68 -18.57 -4.70
C ALA A 90 0.50 -17.92 -5.44
N LEU A 91 0.69 -16.63 -5.21
CA LEU A 91 1.82 -15.86 -5.72
C LEU A 91 2.66 -15.39 -4.53
N LEU A 92 3.94 -15.75 -4.52
CA LEU A 92 4.91 -15.34 -3.53
C LEU A 92 6.08 -14.67 -4.23
N GLY A 93 5.92 -13.39 -4.55
CA GLY A 93 6.89 -12.64 -5.33
C GLY A 93 6.89 -11.15 -4.99
N ARG A 94 7.99 -10.50 -5.37
CA ARG A 94 8.18 -9.07 -5.21
C ARG A 94 7.68 -8.33 -6.45
N ASN A 95 7.54 -7.01 -6.33
CA ASN A 95 7.13 -6.16 -7.45
C ASN A 95 8.03 -6.37 -8.67
N SER A 96 7.44 -6.82 -9.75
CA SER A 96 8.12 -7.07 -11.02
C SER A 96 7.13 -7.05 -12.17
N LEU A 97 7.66 -6.95 -13.38
CA LEU A 97 6.86 -7.03 -14.58
C LEU A 97 6.15 -8.38 -14.68
N ILE A 98 6.86 -9.49 -14.42
CA ILE A 98 6.26 -10.82 -14.47
C ILE A 98 5.13 -11.01 -13.45
N LEU A 99 5.26 -10.47 -12.23
CA LEU A 99 4.18 -10.49 -11.24
C LEU A 99 2.96 -9.69 -11.73
N THR A 100 3.18 -8.58 -12.43
CA THR A 100 2.09 -7.80 -13.04
C THR A 100 1.39 -8.58 -14.15
N LEU A 101 2.14 -9.25 -15.03
CA LEU A 101 1.58 -10.12 -16.07
C LEU A 101 0.74 -11.26 -15.44
N LEU A 102 1.27 -11.93 -14.43
CA LEU A 102 0.60 -13.01 -13.69
C LEU A 102 -0.74 -12.57 -13.08
N LEU A 103 -0.77 -11.41 -12.41
CA LEU A 103 -2.00 -10.86 -11.83
C LEU A 103 -3.11 -10.67 -12.87
N HIS A 104 -2.78 -10.13 -14.03
CA HIS A 104 -3.73 -9.86 -15.09
C HIS A 104 -4.15 -11.16 -15.82
N ALA A 105 -3.21 -12.06 -16.09
CA ALA A 105 -3.44 -13.35 -16.74
C ALA A 105 -4.34 -14.26 -15.87
N LEU A 106 -4.04 -14.41 -14.59
CA LEU A 106 -4.86 -15.20 -13.65
C LEU A 106 -6.26 -14.60 -13.48
N SER A 107 -6.36 -13.26 -13.43
CA SER A 107 -7.66 -12.57 -13.40
C SER A 107 -8.47 -12.86 -14.66
N ARG A 108 -7.82 -12.90 -15.85
CA ARG A 108 -8.46 -13.26 -17.13
C ARG A 108 -8.93 -14.72 -17.19
N LEU A 109 -8.21 -15.62 -16.55
CA LEU A 109 -8.59 -17.03 -16.46
C LEU A 109 -9.68 -17.31 -15.41
N GLY A 110 -10.10 -16.31 -14.63
CA GLY A 110 -11.07 -16.49 -13.55
C GLY A 110 -10.52 -17.29 -12.37
N ILE A 111 -9.23 -17.18 -12.11
CA ILE A 111 -8.50 -17.84 -11.04
C ILE A 111 -8.57 -17.00 -9.76
N ARG A 112 -8.78 -17.66 -8.61
CA ARG A 112 -8.60 -17.02 -7.30
C ARG A 112 -7.12 -16.86 -7.02
N THR A 113 -6.64 -15.63 -6.99
CA THR A 113 -5.21 -15.32 -6.82
C THR A 113 -4.95 -14.85 -5.40
N THR A 114 -4.03 -15.53 -4.69
CA THR A 114 -3.60 -15.12 -3.35
C THR A 114 -2.20 -14.58 -3.42
N LEU A 115 -2.02 -13.32 -3.03
CA LEU A 115 -0.72 -12.68 -2.89
C LEU A 115 -0.21 -12.89 -1.46
N LEU A 116 0.83 -13.69 -1.30
CA LEU A 116 1.47 -13.96 -0.03
C LEU A 116 2.58 -12.92 0.22
N SER A 117 2.73 -12.52 1.48
CA SER A 117 3.81 -11.62 1.87
C SER A 117 5.16 -12.34 1.81
N THR A 118 6.15 -11.68 1.21
CA THR A 118 7.54 -12.15 1.19
C THR A 118 8.27 -11.94 2.53
N ASP A 119 7.59 -11.41 3.55
CA ASP A 119 8.12 -11.28 4.91
C ASP A 119 7.73 -12.47 5.82
N LEU A 120 6.91 -13.40 5.31
CA LEU A 120 6.54 -14.61 6.03
C LEU A 120 7.71 -15.55 6.19
N GLY A 121 7.87 -16.14 7.37
CA GLY A 121 8.81 -17.23 7.58
C GLY A 121 8.32 -18.54 6.99
N THR A 122 9.25 -19.52 6.82
CA THR A 122 8.96 -20.84 6.23
C THR A 122 7.80 -21.55 6.92
N GLU A 123 7.76 -21.60 8.25
CA GLU A 123 6.67 -22.25 9.01
C GLU A 123 5.31 -21.59 8.75
N GLN A 124 5.28 -20.27 8.68
CA GLN A 124 4.05 -19.52 8.41
C GLN A 124 3.53 -19.78 6.99
N ILE A 125 4.43 -19.86 6.02
CA ILE A 125 4.07 -20.21 4.62
C ILE A 125 3.53 -21.63 4.58
N THR A 126 4.23 -22.60 5.21
CA THR A 126 3.82 -24.00 5.28
C THR A 126 2.43 -24.15 5.89
N ALA A 127 2.22 -23.59 7.09
CA ALA A 127 0.94 -23.64 7.77
C ALA A 127 -0.20 -23.02 6.94
N TYR A 128 0.11 -21.92 6.25
CA TYR A 128 -0.87 -21.27 5.38
C TYR A 128 -1.23 -22.12 4.16
N LEU A 129 -0.24 -22.70 3.49
CA LEU A 129 -0.43 -23.54 2.30
C LEU A 129 -1.13 -24.86 2.63
N GLN A 130 -0.88 -25.45 3.79
CA GLN A 130 -1.59 -26.65 4.26
C GLN A 130 -3.07 -26.39 4.56
N LYS A 131 -3.38 -25.19 5.07
CA LYS A 131 -4.76 -24.80 5.39
C LYS A 131 -5.60 -24.48 4.17
N HIS A 132 -4.98 -24.12 3.04
CA HIS A 132 -5.66 -23.66 1.84
C HIS A 132 -5.21 -24.47 0.62
N HIS A 133 -6.17 -25.02 -0.13
CA HIS A 133 -5.86 -25.78 -1.35
C HIS A 133 -5.52 -24.86 -2.52
N TYR A 134 -4.33 -25.00 -3.05
CA TYR A 134 -3.85 -24.33 -4.26
C TYR A 134 -3.57 -25.37 -5.36
N HIS A 135 -3.79 -24.99 -6.61
CA HIS A 135 -3.48 -25.80 -7.79
C HIS A 135 -2.06 -25.52 -8.29
N LEU A 136 -1.58 -24.30 -8.04
CA LEU A 136 -0.25 -23.86 -8.43
C LEU A 136 0.26 -22.82 -7.46
N ILE A 137 1.56 -22.88 -7.15
CA ILE A 137 2.30 -21.85 -6.43
C ILE A 137 3.35 -21.29 -7.37
N ILE A 138 3.37 -19.95 -7.54
CA ILE A 138 4.37 -19.25 -8.32
C ILE A 138 5.17 -18.34 -7.39
N TYR A 139 6.50 -18.45 -7.40
CA TYR A 139 7.36 -17.75 -6.44
C TYR A 139 8.66 -17.27 -7.06
N ASP A 140 9.27 -16.22 -6.48
CA ASP A 140 10.59 -15.74 -6.86
C ASP A 140 11.66 -16.73 -6.37
N SER A 141 12.58 -17.15 -7.25
CA SER A 141 13.60 -18.19 -6.96
C SER A 141 14.60 -17.77 -5.87
N ASP A 142 14.79 -16.46 -5.66
CA ASP A 142 15.70 -15.91 -4.63
C ASP A 142 15.09 -15.84 -3.21
N LEU A 143 13.87 -16.35 -3.02
CA LEU A 143 13.22 -16.43 -1.71
C LEU A 143 13.69 -17.66 -0.95
N LYS A 144 14.48 -17.45 0.11
CA LYS A 144 15.07 -18.54 0.93
C LYS A 144 14.05 -19.25 1.83
N GLN A 145 12.91 -18.63 2.09
CA GLN A 145 11.88 -19.13 3.00
C GLN A 145 10.83 -20.05 2.34
N ILE A 146 11.05 -20.45 1.10
CA ILE A 146 10.16 -21.42 0.43
C ILE A 146 10.35 -22.80 1.06
N PRO A 147 9.27 -23.48 1.50
CA PRO A 147 9.34 -24.83 1.99
C PRO A 147 9.89 -25.78 0.92
N THR A 148 10.70 -26.78 1.34
CA THR A 148 11.23 -27.81 0.44
C THR A 148 10.14 -28.73 -0.10
N GLU A 149 9.12 -29.01 0.73
CA GLU A 149 7.95 -29.78 0.34
C GLU A 149 6.73 -28.84 0.23
N LEU A 150 6.14 -28.81 -0.94
CA LEU A 150 4.96 -28.01 -1.25
C LEU A 150 3.75 -28.91 -1.55
N PRO A 151 2.54 -28.55 -1.10
CA PRO A 151 1.35 -29.39 -1.22
C PRO A 151 0.78 -29.45 -2.64
N CYS A 152 1.36 -28.74 -3.60
CA CYS A 152 0.91 -28.70 -5.00
C CYS A 152 2.07 -28.35 -5.93
N VAL A 153 1.79 -28.31 -7.23
CA VAL A 153 2.77 -27.91 -8.26
C VAL A 153 3.31 -26.50 -7.94
N ALA A 154 4.61 -26.36 -8.04
CA ALA A 154 5.32 -25.12 -7.78
C ALA A 154 6.25 -24.77 -8.93
N VAL A 155 6.31 -23.48 -9.27
CA VAL A 155 7.12 -22.97 -10.37
C VAL A 155 7.68 -21.58 -10.00
N THR A 156 8.89 -21.30 -10.47
CA THR A 156 9.51 -19.98 -10.25
C THR A 156 9.00 -18.96 -11.25
N THR A 157 9.02 -17.68 -10.86
CA THR A 157 8.69 -16.56 -11.76
C THR A 157 9.64 -16.50 -12.94
N GLU A 158 10.89 -16.88 -12.75
CA GLU A 158 11.92 -16.95 -13.79
C GLU A 158 11.55 -18.00 -14.83
N LYS A 159 11.21 -19.24 -14.42
CA LYS A 159 10.81 -20.30 -15.36
C LYS A 159 9.56 -19.91 -16.16
N ILE A 160 8.59 -19.27 -15.54
CA ILE A 160 7.41 -18.75 -16.25
C ILE A 160 7.80 -17.69 -17.28
N ASN A 161 8.74 -16.79 -16.92
CA ASN A 161 9.23 -15.77 -17.82
C ASN A 161 9.99 -16.37 -19.02
N ASP A 162 10.82 -17.39 -18.78
CA ASP A 162 11.58 -18.08 -19.84
C ASP A 162 10.64 -18.76 -20.83
N ILE A 163 9.63 -19.48 -20.35
CA ILE A 163 8.59 -20.09 -21.21
C ILE A 163 7.86 -19.02 -22.03
N LEU A 164 7.56 -17.86 -21.42
CA LEU A 164 6.90 -16.75 -22.11
C LEU A 164 7.80 -16.16 -23.23
N LEU A 165 9.10 -16.08 -23.01
CA LEU A 165 10.06 -15.56 -24.00
C LEU A 165 10.27 -16.57 -25.16
N ASP A 166 10.40 -17.86 -24.86
CA ASP A 166 10.61 -18.91 -25.87
C ASP A 166 9.40 -19.05 -26.81
N LYS A 167 8.19 -18.90 -26.28
CA LYS A 167 6.95 -19.04 -27.05
C LYS A 167 6.51 -17.77 -27.77
N HIS A 168 7.21 -16.66 -27.58
CA HIS A 168 6.87 -15.40 -28.24
C HIS A 168 6.81 -15.50 -29.79
N SER A 169 7.52 -16.46 -30.39
CA SER A 169 7.58 -16.71 -31.83
C SER A 169 6.48 -17.66 -32.35
N GLN A 170 5.72 -18.34 -31.48
CA GLN A 170 4.70 -19.33 -31.86
C GLN A 170 3.29 -18.87 -31.43
N VAL A 171 2.76 -17.85 -32.11
CA VAL A 171 1.38 -17.40 -31.84
C VAL A 171 0.38 -18.38 -32.46
N ARG A 172 -0.03 -19.39 -31.71
CA ARG A 172 -1.32 -20.09 -31.97
C ARG A 172 -2.39 -19.35 -31.16
N GLU A 173 -3.42 -18.83 -31.83
CA GLU A 173 -4.59 -18.26 -31.12
C GLU A 173 -5.33 -19.38 -30.40
N ILE A 174 -5.03 -19.58 -29.14
CA ILE A 174 -5.74 -20.52 -28.29
C ILE A 174 -6.98 -19.82 -27.73
N LYS A 175 -8.13 -20.49 -27.84
CA LYS A 175 -9.39 -19.96 -27.30
C LYS A 175 -9.43 -20.12 -25.80
N LEU A 176 -9.16 -19.02 -25.07
CA LEU A 176 -9.27 -19.01 -23.62
C LEU A 176 -10.70 -19.24 -23.12
N PRO A 177 -10.88 -19.84 -21.94
CA PRO A 177 -12.20 -20.05 -21.34
C PRO A 177 -12.99 -18.74 -21.24
N LYS A 178 -14.29 -18.81 -21.55
CA LYS A 178 -15.17 -17.65 -21.36
C LYS A 178 -15.43 -17.47 -19.87
N ILE A 179 -15.20 -16.24 -19.39
CA ILE A 179 -15.54 -15.85 -18.03
C ILE A 179 -16.44 -14.61 -18.08
N TRP A 180 -17.45 -14.58 -17.21
CA TRP A 180 -18.23 -13.36 -17.00
C TRP A 180 -17.51 -12.40 -16.06
N ARG A 181 -16.85 -12.94 -15.02
CA ARG A 181 -16.18 -12.15 -13.98
C ARG A 181 -15.00 -12.89 -13.40
N GLY A 182 -13.87 -12.17 -13.24
CA GLY A 182 -12.70 -12.64 -12.52
C GLY A 182 -13.03 -12.99 -11.06
N ARG A 183 -12.22 -13.85 -10.46
CA ARG A 183 -12.34 -14.23 -9.05
C ARG A 183 -11.60 -13.24 -8.14
N GLU A 184 -11.64 -13.54 -6.85
CA GLU A 184 -11.04 -12.68 -5.83
C GLU A 184 -9.52 -12.64 -5.96
N ILE A 185 -8.97 -11.44 -5.78
CA ILE A 185 -7.59 -11.25 -5.38
C ILE A 185 -7.58 -11.19 -3.86
N VAL A 186 -6.79 -12.04 -3.26
CA VAL A 186 -6.66 -12.21 -1.82
C VAL A 186 -5.32 -11.64 -1.40
N ILE A 187 -5.33 -10.75 -0.42
CA ILE A 187 -4.13 -10.20 0.22
C ILE A 187 -4.19 -10.49 1.72
N HIS A 188 -3.02 -10.52 2.35
CA HIS A 188 -2.92 -10.70 3.79
C HIS A 188 -2.62 -9.39 4.48
N SER A 189 -3.33 -9.09 5.57
CA SER A 189 -2.91 -8.06 6.51
C SER A 189 -2.24 -8.73 7.71
N GLY A 190 -1.06 -8.26 8.08
CA GLY A 190 -0.43 -8.63 9.34
C GLY A 190 -1.33 -8.12 10.48
N GLY A 191 -2.00 -9.03 11.22
CA GLY A 191 -2.64 -8.69 12.48
C GLY A 191 -1.56 -8.53 13.54
N THR A 192 -1.67 -7.51 14.38
CA THR A 192 -0.84 -7.33 15.60
C THR A 192 -0.91 -8.52 16.55
N SER A 193 -1.91 -9.40 16.39
CA SER A 193 -2.16 -10.61 17.19
C SER A 193 -1.53 -11.89 16.64
N GLY A 194 -0.64 -11.83 15.65
CA GLY A 194 -0.01 -13.02 15.04
C GLY A 194 -0.96 -13.86 14.15
N LYS A 195 -2.26 -13.54 14.11
CA LYS A 195 -3.22 -14.20 13.22
C LYS A 195 -3.37 -13.39 11.93
N PHE A 196 -3.04 -14.00 10.80
CA PHE A 196 -3.22 -13.36 9.49
C PHE A 196 -4.70 -13.20 9.16
N LYS A 197 -5.12 -11.95 8.94
CA LYS A 197 -6.45 -11.68 8.39
C LYS A 197 -6.40 -11.75 6.87
N THR A 198 -7.25 -12.57 6.29
CA THR A 198 -7.40 -12.72 4.85
C THR A 198 -8.39 -11.68 4.31
N ILE A 199 -7.96 -10.86 3.36
CA ILE A 199 -8.77 -9.82 2.73
C ILE A 199 -8.98 -10.20 1.28
N ALA A 200 -10.20 -10.57 0.95
CA ALA A 200 -10.60 -10.95 -0.39
C ALA A 200 -11.39 -9.82 -1.08
N ARG A 201 -10.92 -9.38 -2.25
CA ARG A 201 -11.59 -8.39 -3.09
C ARG A 201 -11.83 -8.95 -4.48
N ARG A 202 -13.06 -8.83 -4.96
CA ARG A 202 -13.46 -9.28 -6.29
C ARG A 202 -13.47 -8.10 -7.27
N PRO A 203 -12.99 -8.26 -8.51
CA PRO A 203 -13.11 -7.22 -9.54
C PRO A 203 -14.56 -6.71 -9.65
N SER A 204 -14.74 -5.40 -9.70
CA SER A 204 -16.03 -4.74 -9.70
C SER A 204 -15.96 -3.44 -10.49
N LEU A 205 -16.99 -3.16 -11.29
CA LEU A 205 -17.10 -1.93 -12.06
C LEU A 205 -17.47 -0.72 -11.19
N THR A 206 -18.12 -0.92 -10.05
CA THR A 206 -18.71 0.16 -9.26
C THR A 206 -18.11 0.33 -7.87
N SER A 207 -17.61 -0.73 -7.26
CA SER A 207 -17.17 -0.70 -5.85
C SER A 207 -16.02 0.26 -5.58
N PHE A 208 -15.18 0.57 -6.57
CA PHE A 208 -14.02 1.44 -6.42
C PHE A 208 -14.20 2.85 -6.99
N LEU A 209 -15.42 3.21 -7.44
CA LEU A 209 -15.66 4.54 -8.03
C LEU A 209 -15.44 5.67 -7.03
N ALA A 210 -15.87 5.53 -5.78
CA ALA A 210 -15.73 6.60 -4.81
C ALA A 210 -14.26 6.85 -4.40
N PRO A 211 -13.42 5.83 -4.08
CA PRO A 211 -11.98 6.02 -3.95
C PRO A 211 -11.33 6.63 -5.19
N LEU A 212 -11.69 6.17 -6.39
CA LEU A 212 -11.18 6.71 -7.64
C LEU A 212 -11.56 8.19 -7.79
N PHE A 213 -12.80 8.57 -7.49
CA PHE A 213 -13.24 9.97 -7.57
C PHE A 213 -12.50 10.86 -6.57
N ALA A 214 -12.19 10.37 -5.36
CA ALA A 214 -11.36 11.10 -4.40
C ALA A 214 -9.96 11.34 -4.96
N LEU A 215 -9.32 10.32 -5.54
CA LEU A 215 -7.99 10.46 -6.16
C LEU A 215 -8.01 11.44 -7.35
N LEU A 216 -9.07 11.42 -8.15
CA LEU A 216 -9.21 12.32 -9.30
C LEU A 216 -9.48 13.77 -8.87
N ARG A 217 -10.37 13.99 -7.90
CA ARG A 217 -10.80 15.33 -7.47
C ARG A 217 -9.82 15.97 -6.50
N ASP A 218 -9.41 15.22 -5.46
CA ASP A 218 -8.73 15.78 -4.29
C ASP A 218 -7.21 15.72 -4.47
N ILE A 219 -6.66 14.64 -5.05
CA ILE A 219 -5.23 14.51 -5.38
C ILE A 219 -4.94 15.00 -6.80
N ARG A 220 -5.94 14.99 -7.69
CA ARG A 220 -5.78 15.29 -9.12
C ARG A 220 -4.75 14.40 -9.82
N ILE A 221 -4.74 13.13 -9.43
CA ILE A 221 -3.74 12.16 -9.88
C ILE A 221 -3.64 12.02 -11.40
N TYR A 222 -4.69 12.38 -12.14
CA TYR A 222 -4.73 12.40 -13.61
C TYR A 222 -3.75 13.38 -14.26
N GLN A 223 -3.25 14.39 -13.52
CA GLN A 223 -2.33 15.40 -14.02
C GLN A 223 -0.87 14.91 -14.10
N TYR A 224 -0.55 13.77 -13.49
CA TYR A 224 0.78 13.21 -13.42
C TYR A 224 0.90 12.01 -14.34
N GLU A 225 2.09 11.79 -14.91
CA GLU A 225 2.31 10.73 -15.90
C GLU A 225 3.20 9.58 -15.38
N ARG A 226 4.09 9.84 -14.42
CA ARG A 226 5.14 8.92 -13.98
C ARG A 226 5.02 8.56 -12.53
N VAL A 227 4.84 7.27 -12.27
CA VAL A 227 4.58 6.72 -10.94
C VAL A 227 5.68 5.74 -10.57
N LEU A 228 6.24 5.85 -9.37
CA LEU A 228 7.12 4.85 -8.79
C LEU A 228 6.36 4.03 -7.75
N ILE A 229 6.40 2.69 -7.86
CA ILE A 229 5.79 1.79 -6.89
C ILE A 229 6.89 0.94 -6.25
N SER A 230 7.22 1.28 -4.99
CA SER A 230 8.10 0.48 -4.12
C SER A 230 7.32 -0.31 -3.07
N LEU A 231 6.02 0.03 -2.87
CA LEU A 231 5.16 -0.70 -1.94
C LEU A 231 4.73 -2.03 -2.54
N PRO A 232 4.82 -3.14 -1.79
CA PRO A 232 4.52 -4.48 -2.30
C PRO A 232 3.07 -4.65 -2.76
N PHE A 233 2.86 -5.45 -3.83
CA PHE A 233 1.52 -5.75 -4.37
C PHE A 233 0.68 -6.64 -3.47
N TYR A 234 1.27 -7.38 -2.54
CA TYR A 234 0.51 -8.13 -1.53
C TYR A 234 -0.07 -7.22 -0.42
N HIS A 235 0.12 -5.88 -0.55
CA HIS A 235 -0.62 -4.87 0.20
C HIS A 235 -1.56 -4.09 -0.72
N GLY A 236 -2.76 -3.83 -0.21
CA GLY A 236 -3.79 -3.14 -0.98
C GLY A 236 -3.37 -1.78 -1.52
N PHE A 237 -2.45 -1.07 -0.85
CA PHE A 237 -1.97 0.23 -1.29
C PHE A 237 -1.10 0.12 -2.56
N GLY A 238 -0.10 -0.76 -2.56
CA GLY A 238 0.73 -1.01 -3.74
C GLY A 238 -0.08 -1.54 -4.93
N LEU A 239 -0.93 -2.54 -4.68
CA LEU A 239 -1.79 -3.15 -5.70
C LEU A 239 -2.78 -2.15 -6.32
N SER A 240 -3.45 -1.35 -5.50
CA SER A 240 -4.40 -0.34 -6.00
C SER A 240 -3.71 0.74 -6.82
N THR A 241 -2.49 1.14 -6.42
CA THR A 241 -1.68 2.10 -7.20
C THR A 241 -1.34 1.54 -8.57
N LEU A 242 -0.94 0.26 -8.67
CA LEU A 242 -0.69 -0.41 -9.95
C LEU A 242 -1.93 -0.35 -10.85
N ILE A 243 -3.08 -0.83 -10.35
CA ILE A 243 -4.32 -0.94 -11.13
C ILE A 243 -4.79 0.43 -11.62
N ILE A 244 -4.81 1.44 -10.74
CA ILE A 244 -5.27 2.79 -11.07
C ILE A 244 -4.31 3.47 -12.07
N SER A 245 -3.01 3.29 -11.89
CA SER A 245 -2.01 3.86 -12.80
C SER A 245 -2.09 3.26 -14.20
N LEU A 246 -2.27 1.93 -14.32
CA LEU A 246 -2.47 1.26 -15.60
C LEU A 246 -3.75 1.75 -16.29
N LEU A 247 -4.86 1.86 -15.56
CA LEU A 247 -6.12 2.36 -16.13
C LEU A 247 -5.98 3.77 -16.72
N MET A 248 -5.14 4.61 -16.11
CA MET A 248 -4.94 6.00 -16.52
C MET A 248 -3.84 6.17 -17.59
N GLY A 249 -3.26 5.12 -18.12
CA GLY A 249 -2.21 5.21 -19.14
C GLY A 249 -0.89 5.79 -18.64
N LYS A 250 -0.56 5.62 -17.35
CA LYS A 250 0.67 6.17 -16.74
C LYS A 250 1.87 5.28 -16.99
N LYS A 251 3.07 5.87 -17.03
CA LYS A 251 4.33 5.12 -16.94
C LYS A 251 4.56 4.72 -15.49
N ILE A 252 4.70 3.43 -15.23
CA ILE A 252 4.94 2.86 -13.91
C ILE A 252 6.38 2.34 -13.84
N CYS A 253 7.16 2.86 -12.91
CA CYS A 253 8.44 2.30 -12.53
C CYS A 253 8.23 1.38 -11.33
N LEU A 254 8.65 0.12 -11.44
CA LEU A 254 8.57 -0.86 -10.35
C LEU A 254 9.92 -0.98 -9.66
N GLN A 255 9.90 -1.02 -8.36
CA GLN A 255 11.07 -1.34 -7.55
C GLN A 255 10.78 -2.62 -6.76
N LYS A 256 11.67 -3.59 -6.87
CA LYS A 256 11.54 -4.93 -6.27
C LYS A 256 11.57 -4.89 -4.74
N ARG A 257 12.46 -4.06 -4.18
CA ARG A 257 12.59 -3.77 -2.74
C ARG A 257 12.91 -2.30 -2.56
N PHE A 258 12.36 -1.71 -1.51
CA PHE A 258 12.73 -0.35 -1.16
C PHE A 258 14.19 -0.30 -0.67
N ASP A 259 14.95 0.53 -1.33
CA ASP A 259 16.26 1.01 -0.89
C ASP A 259 16.29 2.52 -1.13
N ALA A 260 16.59 3.30 -0.11
CA ALA A 260 16.43 4.74 -0.18
C ALA A 260 17.36 5.41 -1.22
N LEU A 261 18.61 4.94 -1.36
CA LEU A 261 19.56 5.47 -2.35
C LEU A 261 19.14 5.14 -3.77
N GLN A 262 18.79 3.89 -4.02
CA GLN A 262 18.30 3.42 -5.34
C GLN A 262 16.98 4.11 -5.70
N THR A 263 16.06 4.25 -4.74
CA THR A 263 14.76 4.91 -4.95
C THR A 263 14.97 6.36 -5.38
N LEU A 264 15.85 7.11 -4.72
CA LEU A 264 16.19 8.49 -5.08
C LEU A 264 16.85 8.57 -6.47
N ALA A 265 17.68 7.59 -6.84
CA ALA A 265 18.28 7.51 -8.18
C ALA A 265 17.20 7.26 -9.25
N ILE A 266 16.23 6.36 -9.00
CA ILE A 266 15.10 6.12 -9.89
C ILE A 266 14.24 7.39 -10.03
N ILE A 267 13.90 8.07 -8.93
CA ILE A 267 13.12 9.31 -8.95
C ILE A 267 13.78 10.34 -9.86
N GLN A 268 15.09 10.54 -9.74
CA GLN A 268 15.84 11.50 -10.52
C GLN A 268 15.93 11.09 -12.01
N ARG A 269 16.32 9.83 -12.28
CA ARG A 269 16.51 9.30 -13.64
C ARG A 269 15.20 9.29 -14.42
N GLU A 270 14.16 8.75 -13.83
CA GLU A 270 12.85 8.56 -14.47
C GLU A 270 11.94 9.79 -14.33
N LYS A 271 12.40 10.85 -13.65
CA LYS A 271 11.63 12.07 -13.37
C LYS A 271 10.25 11.75 -12.78
N ILE A 272 10.23 10.92 -11.75
CA ILE A 272 9.00 10.46 -11.09
C ILE A 272 8.24 11.65 -10.52
N GLU A 273 6.92 11.66 -10.72
CA GLU A 273 6.02 12.70 -10.25
C GLU A 273 5.17 12.26 -9.07
N VAL A 274 4.80 10.97 -9.03
CA VAL A 274 3.93 10.38 -7.99
C VAL A 274 4.62 9.20 -7.34
N MET A 275 4.55 9.14 -6.01
CA MET A 275 5.03 7.99 -5.25
C MET A 275 4.12 7.73 -4.04
N PRO A 276 3.46 6.56 -3.96
CA PRO A 276 2.90 6.07 -2.71
C PRO A 276 4.04 5.66 -1.79
N ILE A 277 3.96 6.08 -0.53
CA ILE A 277 5.06 5.90 0.43
C ILE A 277 4.51 5.64 1.84
N VAL A 278 5.28 5.01 2.68
CA VAL A 278 5.03 4.99 4.13
C VAL A 278 5.97 5.96 4.84
N PRO A 279 5.59 6.50 6.01
CA PRO A 279 6.38 7.51 6.72
C PRO A 279 7.85 7.11 6.94
N ALA A 280 8.11 5.87 7.32
CA ALA A 280 9.46 5.39 7.56
C ALA A 280 10.36 5.40 6.30
N MET A 281 9.80 5.16 5.11
CA MET A 281 10.54 5.31 3.85
C MET A 281 10.89 6.77 3.59
N LEU A 282 9.93 7.69 3.81
CA LEU A 282 10.14 9.12 3.63
C LEU A 282 11.19 9.68 4.60
N ALA A 283 11.15 9.23 5.86
CA ALA A 283 12.16 9.61 6.86
C ALA A 283 13.59 9.21 6.42
N ARG A 284 13.75 8.03 5.81
CA ARG A 284 15.06 7.57 5.30
C ARG A 284 15.58 8.39 4.12
N PHE A 285 14.70 8.97 3.30
CA PHE A 285 15.16 9.89 2.24
C PHE A 285 15.87 11.11 2.80
N TRP A 286 15.36 11.68 3.90
CA TRP A 286 15.94 12.88 4.52
C TRP A 286 17.29 12.64 5.22
N GLN A 287 17.68 11.36 5.39
CA GLN A 287 19.02 11.00 5.89
C GLN A 287 20.09 10.98 4.78
N ILE A 288 19.68 11.11 3.51
CA ILE A 288 20.58 11.02 2.36
C ILE A 288 20.93 12.44 1.90
N GLU A 289 22.22 12.72 1.82
CA GLU A 289 22.71 13.98 1.29
C GLU A 289 22.26 14.16 -0.17
N GLY A 290 21.80 15.36 -0.49
CA GLY A 290 21.31 15.69 -1.82
C GLY A 290 19.93 15.14 -2.17
N ALA A 291 19.19 14.51 -1.23
CA ALA A 291 17.84 13.98 -1.45
C ALA A 291 16.88 15.03 -2.05
N LYS A 292 16.90 16.27 -1.54
CA LYS A 292 16.12 17.40 -2.07
C LYS A 292 16.28 17.55 -3.59
N LYS A 293 17.53 17.54 -4.09
CA LYS A 293 17.83 17.69 -5.53
C LYS A 293 17.28 16.52 -6.34
N LYS A 294 17.42 15.30 -5.82
CA LYS A 294 16.94 14.07 -6.49
C LYS A 294 15.42 13.98 -6.53
N MET A 295 14.72 14.55 -5.53
CA MET A 295 13.26 14.55 -5.43
C MET A 295 12.58 15.73 -6.14
N LYS A 296 13.31 16.57 -6.87
CA LYS A 296 12.78 17.79 -7.53
C LYS A 296 11.59 17.53 -8.49
N SER A 297 11.50 16.36 -9.08
CA SER A 297 10.40 15.99 -9.98
C SER A 297 9.11 15.60 -9.27
N LEU A 298 9.18 15.23 -7.99
CA LEU A 298 8.01 14.81 -7.23
C LEU A 298 7.00 15.96 -7.09
N ARG A 299 5.73 15.62 -7.36
CA ARG A 299 4.58 16.52 -7.29
C ARG A 299 3.50 16.00 -6.37
N CYS A 300 3.54 14.69 -6.07
CA CYS A 300 2.53 14.03 -5.27
C CYS A 300 3.17 12.84 -4.51
N LEU A 301 3.37 13.02 -3.23
CA LEU A 301 3.71 11.96 -2.29
C LEU A 301 2.45 11.57 -1.53
N ILE A 302 2.03 10.31 -1.63
CA ILE A 302 0.86 9.82 -0.93
C ILE A 302 1.33 8.94 0.22
N SER A 303 1.34 9.51 1.43
CA SER A 303 1.67 8.75 2.64
C SER A 303 0.47 7.97 3.13
N GLY A 304 0.68 6.76 3.61
CA GLY A 304 -0.37 5.93 4.20
C GLY A 304 0.16 4.65 4.82
N GLY A 305 -0.72 3.93 5.48
CA GLY A 305 -0.40 2.63 6.09
C GLY A 305 0.27 2.70 7.46
N ASP A 306 0.73 3.86 7.88
CA ASP A 306 1.28 4.12 9.22
C ASP A 306 1.04 5.57 9.61
N ARG A 307 1.29 5.90 10.90
CA ARG A 307 1.14 7.25 11.43
C ARG A 307 2.23 8.17 10.85
N LEU A 308 1.81 9.29 10.28
CA LEU A 308 2.69 10.28 9.69
C LEU A 308 3.10 11.33 10.76
N PRO A 309 4.37 11.41 11.18
CA PRO A 309 4.84 12.40 12.15
C PRO A 309 4.74 13.84 11.63
N LYS A 310 4.35 14.77 12.49
CA LYS A 310 4.27 16.21 12.13
C LYS A 310 5.64 16.77 11.70
N SER A 311 6.70 16.40 12.39
CA SER A 311 8.08 16.79 12.05
C SER A 311 8.47 16.38 10.61
N LEU A 312 8.03 15.21 10.18
CA LEU A 312 8.28 14.69 8.83
C LEU A 312 7.48 15.47 7.77
N ILE A 313 6.25 15.89 8.09
CA ILE A 313 5.44 16.78 7.24
C ILE A 313 6.18 18.10 7.06
N ASP A 314 6.57 18.75 8.17
CA ASP A 314 7.17 20.06 8.17
C ASP A 314 8.51 20.04 7.42
N THR A 315 9.36 19.06 7.68
CA THR A 315 10.60 18.83 6.92
C THR A 315 10.33 18.69 5.42
N THR A 316 9.36 17.86 5.04
CA THR A 316 9.04 17.60 3.63
C THR A 316 8.54 18.88 2.95
N HIS A 317 7.63 19.63 3.58
CA HIS A 317 7.11 20.88 3.03
C HIS A 317 8.21 21.93 2.88
N GLN A 318 9.13 22.04 3.85
CA GLN A 318 10.26 22.95 3.78
C GLN A 318 11.25 22.59 2.66
N GLN A 319 11.48 21.29 2.43
CA GLN A 319 12.48 20.83 1.48
C GLN A 319 11.99 20.82 0.03
N ILE A 320 10.78 20.33 -0.22
CA ILE A 320 10.26 20.11 -1.58
C ILE A 320 8.85 20.68 -1.82
N GLY A 321 8.32 21.44 -0.86
CA GLY A 321 7.03 22.12 -0.97
C GLY A 321 5.83 21.23 -0.60
N GLU A 322 4.63 21.75 -0.83
CA GLU A 322 3.34 21.13 -0.49
C GLU A 322 2.97 20.02 -1.45
N VAL A 323 3.70 18.89 -1.40
CA VAL A 323 3.49 17.72 -2.27
C VAL A 323 2.97 16.47 -1.52
N LEU A 324 2.92 16.53 -0.17
CA LEU A 324 2.61 15.40 0.69
C LEU A 324 1.12 15.34 1.04
N PHE A 325 0.49 14.20 0.75
CA PHE A 325 -0.87 13.85 1.13
C PHE A 325 -0.84 12.76 2.20
N ASN A 326 -1.79 12.79 3.13
CA ASN A 326 -1.99 11.70 4.10
C ASN A 326 -3.26 10.93 3.75
N LEU A 327 -3.10 9.66 3.42
CA LEU A 327 -4.19 8.76 3.04
C LEU A 327 -4.39 7.77 4.18
N TYR A 328 -5.59 7.77 4.77
CA TYR A 328 -5.91 6.89 5.87
C TYR A 328 -6.99 5.88 5.49
N GLY A 329 -6.80 4.65 5.95
CA GLY A 329 -7.71 3.56 5.71
C GLY A 329 -7.27 2.28 6.40
N THR A 330 -8.16 1.29 6.41
CA THR A 330 -7.87 -0.05 6.92
C THR A 330 -7.90 -1.07 5.79
N SER A 331 -7.29 -2.20 6.01
CA SER A 331 -7.30 -3.28 5.03
C SER A 331 -8.73 -3.76 4.75
N GLU A 332 -9.60 -3.78 5.76
CA GLU A 332 -10.98 -4.22 5.67
C GLU A 332 -11.91 -3.19 5.00
N ALA A 333 -11.84 -1.94 5.44
CA ALA A 333 -12.68 -0.85 4.93
C ALA A 333 -12.15 -0.24 3.63
N GLY A 334 -10.84 -0.38 3.37
CA GLY A 334 -10.13 0.31 2.30
C GLY A 334 -9.78 1.74 2.68
N PHE A 335 -9.41 2.56 1.72
CA PHE A 335 -9.12 3.98 1.87
C PHE A 335 -10.41 4.78 2.10
N PHE A 336 -10.44 5.65 3.12
CA PHE A 336 -11.66 6.38 3.45
C PHE A 336 -11.47 7.79 4.02
N MET A 337 -10.25 8.24 4.36
CA MET A 337 -9.96 9.64 4.71
C MET A 337 -8.73 10.14 3.95
N LEU A 338 -8.70 11.43 3.70
CA LEU A 338 -7.62 12.10 3.00
C LEU A 338 -7.37 13.48 3.61
N ALA A 339 -6.11 13.76 3.91
CA ALA A 339 -5.63 15.12 4.17
C ALA A 339 -4.74 15.58 3.01
N ASN A 340 -5.02 16.77 2.47
CA ASN A 340 -4.18 17.39 1.46
C ASN A 340 -3.01 18.17 2.10
N PRO A 341 -1.99 18.58 1.31
CA PRO A 341 -0.81 19.25 1.86
C PRO A 341 -1.10 20.52 2.68
N LYS A 342 -2.11 21.31 2.28
CA LYS A 342 -2.49 22.53 3.02
C LYS A 342 -3.13 22.20 4.36
N GLU A 343 -3.98 21.19 4.40
CA GLU A 343 -4.60 20.69 5.64
C GLU A 343 -3.54 20.15 6.60
N LEU A 344 -2.53 19.44 6.07
CA LEU A 344 -1.40 18.95 6.87
C LEU A 344 -0.54 20.10 7.44
N ALA A 345 -0.44 21.22 6.72
CA ALA A 345 0.30 22.41 7.20
C ALA A 345 -0.48 23.21 8.24
N SER A 346 -1.82 23.24 8.16
CA SER A 346 -2.66 24.14 8.97
C SER A 346 -2.85 23.72 10.43
N PHE A 347 -2.59 22.46 10.77
CA PHE A 347 -2.76 21.95 12.14
C PHE A 347 -1.42 21.72 12.84
N LYS A 348 -1.39 21.93 14.17
CA LYS A 348 -0.23 21.61 15.03
C LYS A 348 0.02 20.10 15.09
N GLU A 349 -1.06 19.30 15.05
CA GLU A 349 -1.01 17.85 15.02
C GLU A 349 -1.29 17.33 13.64
N THR A 350 -0.85 16.10 13.35
CA THR A 350 -1.15 15.45 12.08
C THR A 350 -2.62 15.05 11.99
N THR A 351 -3.34 15.66 11.05
CA THR A 351 -4.70 15.26 10.75
C THR A 351 -4.78 14.04 9.82
N LEU A 352 -5.79 13.19 10.01
CA LEU A 352 -6.18 12.15 9.06
C LEU A 352 -6.97 12.74 7.87
N GLY A 353 -7.33 14.03 7.95
CA GLY A 353 -8.20 14.69 7.00
C GLY A 353 -9.68 14.48 7.28
N LYS A 354 -10.48 14.58 6.22
CA LYS A 354 -11.91 14.35 6.23
C LYS A 354 -12.28 13.06 5.51
N PRO A 355 -13.43 12.43 5.84
CA PRO A 355 -13.96 11.31 5.08
C PRO A 355 -14.15 11.66 3.61
N ILE A 356 -13.73 10.78 2.72
CA ILE A 356 -14.00 10.94 1.28
C ILE A 356 -15.50 10.73 1.00
N ARG A 357 -15.98 11.30 -0.08
CA ARG A 357 -17.40 11.21 -0.45
C ARG A 357 -17.90 9.76 -0.55
N GLY A 358 -18.98 9.45 0.13
CA GLY A 358 -19.59 8.11 0.14
C GLY A 358 -19.06 7.17 1.23
N VAL A 359 -18.36 7.75 2.21
CA VAL A 359 -18.01 7.09 3.47
C VAL A 359 -18.72 7.80 4.63
N ASP A 360 -19.21 7.00 5.55
CA ASP A 360 -19.68 7.49 6.83
C ASP A 360 -18.67 7.12 7.92
N CYS A 361 -18.30 8.11 8.72
CA CYS A 361 -17.43 7.95 9.87
C CYS A 361 -18.11 8.49 11.12
N LYS A 362 -17.87 7.86 12.25
CA LYS A 362 -18.33 8.35 13.56
C LYS A 362 -17.35 7.94 14.66
N VAL A 363 -17.27 8.76 15.69
CA VAL A 363 -16.53 8.47 16.91
C VAL A 363 -17.52 7.97 17.95
N LYS A 364 -17.22 6.86 18.61
CA LYS A 364 -18.02 6.29 19.69
C LYS A 364 -17.21 6.17 20.97
N ASP A 365 -17.93 6.05 22.08
CA ASP A 365 -17.35 5.80 23.41
C ASP A 365 -16.30 6.86 23.78
N CYS A 366 -16.65 8.14 23.56
CA CYS A 366 -15.75 9.27 23.79
C CYS A 366 -15.48 9.50 25.27
N ASN A 367 -14.23 9.73 25.62
CA ASN A 367 -13.83 10.24 26.92
C ASN A 367 -14.13 11.74 27.06
N ARG A 368 -13.78 12.35 28.22
CA ARG A 368 -13.98 13.79 28.47
C ARG A 368 -13.24 14.73 27.51
N GLN A 369 -12.22 14.23 26.82
CA GLN A 369 -11.44 14.97 25.82
C GLN A 369 -11.99 14.80 24.39
N GLY A 370 -13.11 14.07 24.21
CA GLY A 370 -13.69 13.79 22.89
C GLY A 370 -12.94 12.72 22.09
N ILE A 371 -12.03 11.97 22.72
CA ILE A 371 -11.31 10.85 22.11
C ILE A 371 -12.13 9.58 22.28
N GLY A 372 -12.41 8.89 21.18
CA GLY A 372 -13.17 7.64 21.17
C GLY A 372 -12.78 6.75 20.00
N THR A 373 -13.48 5.62 19.88
CA THR A 373 -13.21 4.64 18.82
C THR A 373 -13.79 5.07 17.47
N LEU A 374 -12.98 4.96 16.42
CA LEU A 374 -13.41 5.27 15.06
C LEU A 374 -14.21 4.12 14.46
N TRP A 375 -15.41 4.43 14.02
CA TRP A 375 -16.28 3.52 13.26
C TRP A 375 -16.43 4.04 11.83
N VAL A 376 -16.34 3.13 10.86
CA VAL A 376 -16.44 3.45 9.44
C VAL A 376 -17.46 2.54 8.75
N ARG A 377 -18.18 3.10 7.78
CA ARG A 377 -19.07 2.38 6.89
C ARG A 377 -18.77 2.78 5.45
N SER A 378 -18.40 1.81 4.60
CA SER A 378 -18.07 2.06 3.20
C SER A 378 -18.66 1.01 2.26
N ARG A 379 -18.95 1.42 1.00
CA ARG A 379 -19.47 0.53 -0.04
C ARG A 379 -18.39 -0.37 -0.65
N TRP A 380 -17.11 -0.01 -0.52
CA TRP A 380 -15.96 -0.72 -1.09
C TRP A 380 -15.17 -1.52 -0.05
N ALA A 381 -15.68 -1.65 1.15
CA ALA A 381 -15.14 -2.58 2.13
C ALA A 381 -15.02 -4.00 1.57
N MET A 382 -14.20 -4.83 2.20
CA MET A 382 -14.05 -6.24 1.83
C MET A 382 -15.40 -6.97 1.80
N ARG A 383 -15.43 -8.11 1.11
CA ARG A 383 -16.65 -8.94 1.02
C ARG A 383 -17.14 -9.33 2.43
N GLY A 384 -18.43 -9.16 2.67
CA GLY A 384 -19.06 -9.42 3.97
C GLY A 384 -19.15 -8.21 4.90
N LEU A 385 -18.38 -7.13 4.64
CA LEU A 385 -18.39 -5.90 5.45
C LEU A 385 -18.92 -4.66 4.73
N ARG A 386 -19.37 -4.81 3.48
CA ARG A 386 -19.92 -3.70 2.69
C ARG A 386 -21.16 -3.11 3.32
N ASN A 387 -21.22 -1.77 3.40
CA ASN A 387 -22.31 -1.02 4.01
C ASN A 387 -22.58 -1.34 5.49
N GLN A 388 -21.69 -2.05 6.17
CA GLN A 388 -21.78 -2.33 7.59
C GLN A 388 -20.84 -1.41 8.37
N TRP A 389 -21.25 -1.03 9.58
CA TRP A 389 -20.39 -0.30 10.50
C TRP A 389 -19.30 -1.21 11.04
N GLN A 390 -18.05 -0.77 10.87
CA GLN A 390 -16.86 -1.49 11.30
C GLN A 390 -16.12 -0.63 12.32
N ASN A 391 -15.78 -1.22 13.46
CA ASN A 391 -14.83 -0.64 14.39
C ASN A 391 -13.42 -0.81 13.81
N THR A 392 -12.68 0.28 13.62
CA THR A 392 -11.31 0.24 13.10
C THR A 392 -10.30 -0.19 14.16
N GLY A 393 -10.66 -0.08 15.45
CA GLY A 393 -9.76 -0.24 16.57
C GLY A 393 -8.86 0.98 16.84
N ASP A 394 -8.99 2.03 16.03
CA ASP A 394 -8.23 3.26 16.22
C ASP A 394 -8.97 4.25 17.12
N LEU A 395 -8.24 4.92 18.00
CA LEU A 395 -8.73 6.01 18.84
C LEU A 395 -8.51 7.33 18.09
N VAL A 396 -9.59 8.10 17.97
CA VAL A 396 -9.58 9.38 17.25
C VAL A 396 -10.38 10.45 17.99
N SER A 397 -10.06 11.71 17.74
CA SER A 397 -10.94 12.85 18.01
C SER A 397 -11.38 13.50 16.70
N GLN A 398 -12.47 14.25 16.74
CA GLN A 398 -12.96 15.05 15.63
C GLN A 398 -13.15 16.49 16.06
N ASN A 399 -12.60 17.45 15.32
CA ASN A 399 -12.82 18.87 15.61
C ASN A 399 -14.15 19.37 15.02
N SER A 400 -14.53 20.61 15.35
CA SER A 400 -15.75 21.27 14.88
C SER A 400 -15.84 21.43 13.35
N GLU A 401 -14.68 21.45 12.67
CA GLU A 401 -14.61 21.54 11.22
C GLU A 401 -14.72 20.18 10.52
N GLY A 402 -14.79 19.07 11.28
CA GLY A 402 -14.92 17.71 10.75
C GLY A 402 -13.61 17.02 10.38
N TYR A 403 -12.45 17.54 10.81
CA TYR A 403 -11.16 16.85 10.68
C TYR A 403 -10.95 15.84 11.79
N PHE A 404 -10.36 14.71 11.45
CA PHE A 404 -10.03 13.64 12.39
C PHE A 404 -8.55 13.64 12.75
N PHE A 405 -8.26 13.33 14.02
CA PHE A 405 -6.91 13.24 14.59
C PHE A 405 -6.74 11.87 15.25
N HIS A 406 -5.61 11.22 15.01
CA HIS A 406 -5.33 9.87 15.50
C HIS A 406 -4.58 9.93 16.85
N HIS A 407 -5.09 9.21 17.84
CA HIS A 407 -4.52 9.17 19.21
C HIS A 407 -3.93 7.81 19.57
N GLY A 408 -3.96 6.83 18.69
CA GLY A 408 -3.41 5.49 18.94
C GLY A 408 -4.43 4.38 18.67
N ARG A 409 -4.10 3.18 19.09
CA ARG A 409 -4.98 2.01 18.95
C ARG A 409 -5.56 1.59 20.29
N ALA A 410 -6.85 1.27 20.29
CA ALA A 410 -7.53 0.79 21.50
C ALA A 410 -6.94 -0.55 22.00
N ASP A 411 -6.50 -1.43 21.09
CA ASP A 411 -5.92 -2.73 21.41
C ASP A 411 -4.43 -2.68 21.79
N ARG A 412 -3.78 -1.52 21.67
CA ARG A 412 -2.39 -1.28 22.11
C ARG A 412 -2.29 -0.46 23.40
N MET A 413 -3.41 0.02 23.92
CA MET A 413 -3.44 0.68 25.22
C MET A 413 -3.05 -0.32 26.31
N VAL A 414 -2.11 0.08 27.14
CA VAL A 414 -1.56 -0.75 28.22
C VAL A 414 -1.69 -0.03 29.56
N VAL A 415 -1.75 -0.79 30.65
CA VAL A 415 -1.76 -0.23 32.00
C VAL A 415 -0.36 -0.32 32.57
N CYS A 416 0.25 0.83 32.88
CA CYS A 416 1.56 0.97 33.49
C CYS A 416 1.40 1.69 34.84
N GLY A 417 1.73 1.03 35.94
CA GLY A 417 1.59 1.64 37.30
C GLY A 417 0.17 2.13 37.63
N GLY A 418 -0.88 1.49 37.08
CA GLY A 418 -2.27 1.88 37.25
C GLY A 418 -2.78 2.97 36.29
N GLU A 419 -1.97 3.51 35.43
CA GLU A 419 -2.33 4.51 34.43
C GLU A 419 -2.41 3.91 33.01
N ASN A 420 -3.36 4.37 32.21
CA ASN A 420 -3.50 3.98 30.81
C ASN A 420 -2.46 4.71 29.96
N VAL A 421 -1.58 3.95 29.32
CA VAL A 421 -0.51 4.44 28.47
C VAL A 421 -0.72 3.99 27.03
N GLN A 422 -0.53 4.90 26.08
CA GLN A 422 -0.52 4.62 24.65
C GLN A 422 0.93 4.61 24.13
N PRO A 423 1.50 3.44 23.80
CA PRO A 423 2.88 3.38 23.26
C PRO A 423 3.09 4.25 22.03
N GLU A 424 2.07 4.39 21.19
CA GLU A 424 2.12 5.25 20.00
C GLU A 424 2.30 6.73 20.33
N HIS A 425 1.83 7.21 21.47
CA HIS A 425 2.05 8.59 21.92
C HIS A 425 3.54 8.80 22.25
N ILE A 426 4.15 7.84 22.93
CA ILE A 426 5.59 7.87 23.25
C ILE A 426 6.42 7.83 21.97
N GLU A 427 6.08 6.93 21.02
CA GLU A 427 6.74 6.86 19.71
C GLU A 427 6.65 8.20 18.95
N GLN A 428 5.50 8.88 19.02
CA GLN A 428 5.31 10.19 18.39
C GLN A 428 6.19 11.26 19.01
N VAL A 429 6.24 11.33 20.33
CA VAL A 429 7.10 12.28 21.05
C VAL A 429 8.55 12.02 20.66
N LEU A 430 9.02 10.78 20.70
CA LEU A 430 10.36 10.40 20.29
C LEU A 430 10.67 10.82 18.83
N LEU A 431 9.76 10.57 17.90
CA LEU A 431 9.91 10.94 16.48
C LEU A 431 9.85 12.47 16.24
N SER A 432 9.45 13.27 17.21
CA SER A 432 9.56 14.74 17.13
C SER A 432 10.98 15.26 17.44
N HIS A 433 11.85 14.42 18.01
CA HIS A 433 13.24 14.77 18.25
C HIS A 433 14.05 14.75 16.95
N PRO A 434 14.81 15.82 16.61
CA PRO A 434 15.47 15.95 15.30
C PRO A 434 16.52 14.88 14.99
N MET A 435 17.08 14.23 16.02
CA MET A 435 18.08 13.17 15.85
C MET A 435 17.49 11.76 15.80
N ILE A 436 16.16 11.58 15.88
CA ILE A 436 15.52 10.26 15.89
C ILE A 436 14.84 10.02 14.54
N ILE A 437 15.21 8.91 13.89
CA ILE A 437 14.67 8.49 12.57
C ILE A 437 13.51 7.52 12.74
N ALA A 438 13.64 6.59 13.69
CA ALA A 438 12.64 5.59 13.99
C ALA A 438 12.61 5.35 15.52
N ALA A 439 11.42 5.08 16.04
CA ALA A 439 11.20 4.80 17.45
C ALA A 439 10.13 3.71 17.60
N ARG A 440 10.30 2.86 18.59
CA ARG A 440 9.35 1.84 18.98
C ARG A 440 9.21 1.82 20.48
N ALA A 441 7.98 1.87 21.00
CA ALA A 441 7.64 1.71 22.39
C ALA A 441 6.86 0.42 22.60
N PHE A 442 7.19 -0.33 23.65
CA PHE A 442 6.53 -1.58 24.01
C PHE A 442 6.60 -1.79 25.51
N THR A 443 5.73 -2.64 26.02
CA THR A 443 5.68 -2.96 27.43
C THR A 443 6.47 -4.21 27.76
N VAL A 444 7.05 -4.19 28.95
CA VAL A 444 7.67 -5.35 29.59
C VAL A 444 7.05 -5.54 30.96
N PRO A 445 6.70 -6.77 31.36
CA PRO A 445 6.21 -7.04 32.70
C PRO A 445 7.24 -6.64 33.76
N ASP A 446 6.78 -5.96 34.81
CA ASP A 446 7.58 -5.55 35.96
C ASP A 446 6.90 -5.97 37.23
N PRO A 447 7.62 -6.58 38.23
CA PRO A 447 7.04 -7.09 39.45
C PRO A 447 6.37 -6.01 40.33
N ASN A 448 6.86 -4.76 40.26
CA ASN A 448 6.40 -3.67 41.13
C ASN A 448 5.32 -2.79 40.46
N PHE A 449 5.39 -2.65 39.13
CA PHE A 449 4.54 -1.72 38.37
C PHE A 449 3.58 -2.43 37.41
N GLY A 450 3.55 -3.77 37.41
CA GLY A 450 2.77 -4.58 36.46
C GLY A 450 3.36 -4.56 35.05
N ASN A 451 3.43 -3.39 34.43
CA ASN A 451 4.14 -3.19 33.15
C ASN A 451 4.91 -1.87 33.20
N VAL A 452 6.03 -1.85 32.50
CA VAL A 452 6.87 -0.66 32.26
C VAL A 452 7.13 -0.48 30.78
N ILE A 453 7.40 0.75 30.37
CA ILE A 453 7.68 1.09 28.98
C ILE A 453 9.18 0.90 28.67
N HIS A 454 9.46 0.15 27.62
CA HIS A 454 10.79 0.08 27.00
C HIS A 454 10.73 0.70 25.60
N THR A 455 11.84 1.32 25.19
CA THR A 455 11.93 1.91 23.86
C THR A 455 13.17 1.45 23.10
N GLU A 456 13.00 1.26 21.78
CA GLU A 456 14.07 1.05 20.82
C GLU A 456 14.08 2.23 19.87
N ILE A 457 15.26 2.81 19.63
CA ILE A 457 15.40 4.08 18.91
C ILE A 457 16.53 3.95 17.88
N GLU A 458 16.24 4.37 16.66
CA GLU A 458 17.23 4.56 15.60
C GLU A 458 17.50 6.03 15.46
N CYS A 459 18.76 6.42 15.63
CA CYS A 459 19.20 7.80 15.50
C CYS A 459 19.81 8.10 14.14
N THR A 460 19.92 9.40 13.79
CA THR A 460 20.66 9.85 12.63
C THR A 460 22.14 9.45 12.75
N PRO A 461 22.87 9.23 11.65
CA PRO A 461 24.28 8.79 11.69
C PRO A 461 25.24 9.72 12.46
N LYS A 462 24.87 10.99 12.63
CA LYS A 462 25.66 12.00 13.33
C LYS A 462 25.16 12.32 14.75
N ALA A 463 24.21 11.51 15.26
CA ALA A 463 23.62 11.79 16.56
C ALA A 463 24.60 11.48 17.71
N THR A 464 24.71 12.42 18.62
CA THR A 464 25.43 12.28 19.90
C THR A 464 24.47 12.11 21.08
N LEU A 465 23.28 11.54 20.80
CA LEU A 465 22.20 11.41 21.77
C LEU A 465 22.52 10.28 22.75
N THR A 466 22.50 10.61 24.06
CA THR A 466 22.62 9.63 25.15
C THR A 466 21.27 9.38 25.80
N GLU A 467 21.14 8.27 26.52
CA GLU A 467 19.93 7.95 27.28
C GLU A 467 19.57 9.07 28.27
N ALA A 468 20.55 9.60 29.00
CA ALA A 468 20.35 10.68 29.98
C ALA A 468 19.84 11.97 29.32
N THR A 469 20.43 12.37 28.20
CA THR A 469 20.01 13.58 27.47
C THR A 469 18.61 13.41 26.91
N LEU A 470 18.27 12.23 26.41
CA LEU A 470 16.96 11.96 25.88
C LEU A 470 15.90 11.89 26.97
N LEU A 471 16.15 11.24 28.11
CA LEU A 471 15.23 11.23 29.24
C LEU A 471 14.93 12.65 29.75
N ASN A 472 15.94 13.50 29.85
CA ASN A 472 15.74 14.91 30.21
C ASN A 472 14.88 15.68 29.21
N TRP A 473 15.03 15.39 27.91
CA TRP A 473 14.23 15.99 26.86
C TRP A 473 12.78 15.47 26.87
N LEU A 474 12.54 14.22 27.26
CA LEU A 474 11.21 13.60 27.33
C LEU A 474 10.40 14.07 28.55
N ARG A 475 11.04 14.35 29.69
CA ARG A 475 10.36 14.71 30.97
C ARG A 475 9.29 15.79 30.87
N PRO A 476 9.45 16.90 30.13
CA PRO A 476 8.41 17.94 30.02
C PRO A 476 7.27 17.54 29.06
N GLN A 477 7.41 16.44 28.32
CA GLN A 477 6.51 16.04 27.23
C GLN A 477 5.70 14.78 27.51
N LEU A 478 6.18 13.94 28.44
CA LEU A 478 5.56 12.66 28.79
C LEU A 478 5.14 12.66 30.27
N SER A 479 4.03 12.00 30.58
CA SER A 479 3.64 11.72 31.95
C SER A 479 4.62 10.73 32.60
N ARG A 480 4.56 10.62 33.94
CA ARG A 480 5.43 9.68 34.67
C ARG A 480 5.27 8.23 34.22
N ALA A 481 4.03 7.79 33.92
CA ALA A 481 3.73 6.45 33.49
C ALA A 481 4.19 6.15 32.04
N GLU A 482 4.33 7.18 31.22
CA GLU A 482 4.80 7.10 29.84
C GLU A 482 6.35 7.13 29.72
N MET A 483 7.04 7.55 30.79
CA MET A 483 8.51 7.62 30.74
C MET A 483 9.13 6.26 30.52
N PRO A 484 10.02 6.12 29.51
CA PRO A 484 10.71 4.85 29.27
C PRO A 484 11.57 4.43 30.47
N HIS A 485 11.43 3.18 30.87
CA HIS A 485 12.26 2.55 31.90
C HIS A 485 13.62 2.11 31.35
N SER A 486 13.69 1.90 30.03
CA SER A 486 14.93 1.56 29.31
C SER A 486 14.85 2.09 27.87
N ILE A 487 15.98 2.63 27.40
CA ILE A 487 16.15 3.13 26.03
C ILE A 487 17.27 2.33 25.38
N ARG A 488 17.01 1.68 24.23
CA ARG A 488 18.01 0.97 23.45
C ARG A 488 18.24 1.66 22.12
N PHE A 489 19.48 2.07 21.88
CA PHE A 489 19.87 2.64 20.59
C PHE A 489 20.28 1.50 19.64
N LYS A 490 19.55 1.36 18.52
CA LYS A 490 19.84 0.36 17.49
C LYS A 490 19.17 0.71 16.16
N THR A 491 19.65 0.10 15.09
CA THR A 491 18.93 0.16 13.80
C THR A 491 17.63 -0.65 13.89
N ILE A 492 16.53 -0.05 13.48
CA ILE A 492 15.22 -0.69 13.47
C ILE A 492 14.98 -1.31 12.09
N GLU A 493 14.88 -2.66 12.08
CA GLU A 493 14.57 -3.39 10.85
C GLU A 493 13.17 -3.04 10.35
N MET A 494 13.09 -2.77 9.06
CA MET A 494 11.82 -2.54 8.39
C MET A 494 11.40 -3.80 7.61
N LEU A 495 10.11 -4.09 7.66
CA LEU A 495 9.48 -5.01 6.75
C LEU A 495 9.51 -4.45 5.32
N SER A 496 9.31 -5.30 4.32
CA SER A 496 9.14 -4.87 2.92
C SER A 496 7.99 -3.88 2.72
N THR A 497 7.05 -3.85 3.67
CA THR A 497 5.96 -2.87 3.78
C THR A 497 6.43 -1.47 4.14
N GLY A 498 7.67 -1.31 4.57
CA GLY A 498 8.19 -0.10 5.20
C GLY A 498 7.72 0.12 6.64
N LYS A 499 6.98 -0.83 7.23
CA LYS A 499 6.66 -0.82 8.66
C LYS A 499 7.79 -1.42 9.47
N GLN A 500 7.89 -1.03 10.73
CA GLN A 500 8.85 -1.62 11.65
C GLN A 500 8.51 -3.09 11.92
N LYS A 501 9.53 -3.95 11.93
CA LYS A 501 9.37 -5.37 12.24
C LYS A 501 9.06 -5.52 13.72
N VAL A 502 7.88 -6.02 14.03
CA VAL A 502 7.50 -6.43 15.40
C VAL A 502 8.08 -7.82 15.63
N ARG A 503 8.90 -7.99 16.67
CA ARG A 503 9.36 -9.31 17.08
C ARG A 503 8.28 -10.05 17.86
#